data_7e32751567cbc540118f81de606add67
#
_entry.id   7e32751567cbc540118f81de606add67
#
_cell.length_a   1.000
_cell.length_b   1.000
_cell.length_c   1.000
_cell.angle_alpha   90.00
_cell.angle_beta   90.00
_cell.angle_gamma   90.00
#
_symmetry.space_group_name_H-M   'P 1'
#
loop_
_entity.id
_entity.type
_entity.pdbx_description
1 polymer ?
#
loop_
_entity_poly.entity_id
_entity_poly.type
_entity_poly.pdbx_seq_one_letter_code
_entity_poly.pdbx_strand_id
1 'polypeptide(L)'
;ILALDRDPLQVVRIPIPKALHCVVVHPRLRVDTRDARAVLPPNVCLHDHVAQSGKLAAVIAGCYSGDLALIGRSLEDLIVEPKRAALVVG
;
A
#
# COMPACT_ATOMS: atom_id res chain seq x y z
N ILE A 1 3.92 -5.11 10.09
CA ILE A 1 4.20 -4.04 11.05
C ILE A 1 3.85 -2.68 10.47
N LEU A 2 3.59 -1.74 11.35
CA LEU A 2 3.40 -0.34 11.00
C LEU A 2 4.55 0.47 11.62
N ALA A 3 5.32 1.16 10.79
CA ALA A 3 6.38 2.05 11.24
C ALA A 3 5.83 3.48 11.30
N LEU A 4 5.77 4.04 12.50
CA LEU A 4 5.21 5.38 12.71
C LEU A 4 6.26 6.48 12.62
N ASP A 5 7.46 6.20 13.11
CA ASP A 5 8.50 7.18 13.22
C ASP A 5 9.87 6.59 12.92
N ARG A 6 10.82 7.44 12.53
CA ARG A 6 12.19 7.02 12.25
C ARG A 6 13.17 7.36 13.36
N ASP A 7 12.90 8.44 14.10
CA ASP A 7 13.83 8.93 15.13
C ASP A 7 13.07 9.52 16.32
N PRO A 8 12.85 8.71 17.38
CA PRO A 8 13.21 7.29 17.47
C PRO A 8 12.29 6.41 16.63
N LEU A 9 12.78 5.25 16.22
CA LEU A 9 11.97 4.29 15.47
C LEU A 9 10.83 3.78 16.35
N GLN A 10 9.60 3.96 15.87
CA GLN A 10 8.40 3.47 16.52
C GLN A 10 7.69 2.49 15.60
N VAL A 11 7.53 1.26 16.06
CA VAL A 11 6.94 0.16 15.29
C VAL A 11 5.77 -0.43 16.05
N VAL A 12 4.67 -0.64 15.32
CA VAL A 12 3.48 -1.30 15.85
C VAL A 12 3.30 -2.63 15.13
N ARG A 13 3.09 -3.70 15.89
CA ARG A 13 2.74 -5.00 15.32
C ARG A 13 1.26 -5.02 14.95
N ILE A 14 1.00 -5.57 13.76
CA ILE A 14 -0.36 -5.78 13.27
C ILE A 14 -0.57 -7.28 13.17
N PRO A 15 -1.67 -7.84 13.73
CA PRO A 15 -1.94 -9.27 13.60
C PRO A 15 -2.21 -9.63 12.14
N ILE A 16 -1.68 -10.78 11.74
CA ILE A 16 -1.87 -11.29 10.38
C ILE A 16 -2.78 -12.51 10.44
N PRO A 17 -3.91 -12.53 9.71
CA PRO A 17 -4.76 -13.70 9.64
C PRO A 17 -3.99 -14.92 9.12
N LYS A 18 -4.16 -16.07 9.76
CA LYS A 18 -3.43 -17.31 9.39
C LYS A 18 -3.70 -17.76 7.95
N ALA A 19 -4.89 -17.47 7.44
CA ALA A 19 -5.28 -17.83 6.08
C ALA A 19 -4.76 -16.86 5.02
N LEU A 20 -4.13 -15.76 5.42
CA LEU A 20 -3.55 -14.80 4.49
C LEU A 20 -2.22 -15.31 3.95
N HIS A 21 -2.13 -15.41 2.63
CA HIS A 21 -0.92 -15.83 1.93
C HIS A 21 -0.41 -14.72 1.04
N CYS A 22 0.90 -14.68 0.87
CA CYS A 22 1.56 -13.71 0.00
C CYS A 22 2.17 -14.42 -1.20
N VAL A 23 1.86 -13.95 -2.41
CA VAL A 23 2.47 -14.43 -3.64
C VAL A 23 3.34 -13.30 -4.19
N VAL A 24 4.61 -13.61 -4.42
CA VAL A 24 5.56 -12.64 -4.98
C VAL A 24 5.83 -12.99 -6.44
N VAL A 25 5.62 -12.02 -7.31
CA VAL A 25 5.93 -12.13 -8.73
C VAL A 25 7.10 -11.21 -9.03
N HIS A 26 8.15 -11.75 -9.62
CA HIS A 26 9.34 -10.98 -9.99
C HIS A 26 9.47 -10.97 -11.53
N PRO A 27 8.88 -9.99 -12.21
CA PRO A 27 8.99 -9.89 -13.66
C PRO A 27 10.41 -9.50 -14.07
N ARG A 28 10.79 -9.85 -15.30
CA ARG A 28 12.08 -9.43 -15.89
C ARG A 28 11.99 -7.98 -16.35
N LEU A 29 11.76 -7.09 -15.40
CA LEU A 29 11.59 -5.67 -15.64
C LEU A 29 12.32 -4.92 -14.54
N ARG A 30 13.09 -3.92 -14.94
CA ARG A 30 13.78 -3.05 -13.99
C ARG A 30 13.12 -1.67 -14.00
N VAL A 31 12.72 -1.21 -12.83
CA VAL A 31 12.24 0.15 -12.61
C VAL A 31 13.15 0.79 -11.56
N ASP A 32 13.86 1.84 -11.94
CA ASP A 32 14.74 2.55 -11.01
C ASP A 32 13.92 3.29 -9.96
N THR A 33 14.41 3.28 -8.72
CA THR A 33 13.78 4.00 -7.61
C THR A 33 13.61 5.49 -7.90
N ARG A 34 14.59 6.09 -8.58
CA ARG A 34 14.54 7.49 -9.00
C ARG A 34 13.34 7.74 -9.91
N ASP A 35 13.15 6.92 -10.94
CA ASP A 35 12.03 7.05 -11.88
C ASP A 35 10.70 6.81 -11.20
N ALA A 36 10.63 5.81 -10.31
CA ALA A 36 9.43 5.50 -9.55
C ALA A 36 9.02 6.66 -8.62
N ARG A 37 9.98 7.40 -8.09
CA ARG A 37 9.72 8.59 -7.26
C ARG A 37 9.40 9.83 -8.09
N ALA A 38 10.04 9.97 -9.25
CA ALA A 38 9.89 11.15 -10.10
C ALA A 38 8.47 11.32 -10.65
N VAL A 39 7.72 10.23 -10.82
CA VAL A 39 6.33 10.29 -11.31
C VAL A 39 5.31 10.64 -10.23
N LEU A 40 5.73 10.73 -8.97
CA LEU A 40 4.81 11.05 -7.87
C LEU A 40 4.51 12.55 -7.84
N PRO A 41 3.22 12.93 -7.70
CA PRO A 41 2.87 14.34 -7.57
C PRO A 41 3.30 14.87 -6.20
N PRO A 42 3.67 16.17 -6.10
CA PRO A 42 4.00 16.78 -4.81
C PRO A 42 2.78 16.96 -3.90
N ASN A 43 1.58 16.99 -4.49
CA ASN A 43 0.33 17.18 -3.78
C ASN A 43 -0.72 16.21 -4.28
N VAL A 44 -1.69 15.91 -3.42
CA VAL A 44 -2.88 15.13 -3.78
C VAL A 44 -4.13 15.88 -3.33
N CYS A 45 -5.24 15.70 -4.02
CA CYS A 45 -6.48 16.34 -3.60
C CYS A 45 -7.03 15.70 -2.32
N LEU A 46 -7.77 16.48 -1.54
CA LEU A 46 -8.34 16.01 -0.28
C LEU A 46 -9.25 14.79 -0.48
N HIS A 47 -10.03 14.77 -1.54
CA HIS A 47 -10.92 13.65 -1.86
C HIS A 47 -10.14 12.33 -1.96
N ASP A 48 -9.03 12.33 -2.72
CA ASP A 48 -8.20 11.14 -2.88
C ASP A 48 -7.52 10.73 -1.58
N HIS A 49 -7.07 11.71 -0.79
CA HIS A 49 -6.47 11.44 0.50
C HIS A 49 -7.46 10.78 1.45
N VAL A 50 -8.69 11.28 1.53
CA VAL A 50 -9.74 10.70 2.37
C VAL A 50 -10.06 9.28 1.93
N ALA A 51 -10.23 9.05 0.63
CA ALA A 51 -10.52 7.73 0.08
C ALA A 51 -9.39 6.74 0.37
N GLN A 52 -8.15 7.15 0.19
CA GLN A 52 -6.97 6.31 0.45
C GLN A 52 -6.82 6.00 1.94
N SER A 53 -7.06 6.97 2.79
CA SER A 53 -7.03 6.77 4.25
C SER A 53 -8.07 5.77 4.72
N GLY A 54 -9.27 5.80 4.12
CA GLY A 54 -10.31 4.82 4.39
C GLY A 54 -9.90 3.40 4.02
N LYS A 55 -9.26 3.24 2.86
CA LYS A 55 -8.76 1.93 2.41
C LYS A 55 -7.66 1.40 3.32
N LEU A 56 -6.73 2.25 3.73
CA LEU A 56 -5.68 1.85 4.68
C LEU A 56 -6.29 1.40 6.00
N ALA A 57 -7.22 2.18 6.55
CA ALA A 57 -7.90 1.83 7.79
C ALA A 57 -8.67 0.50 7.66
N ALA A 58 -9.29 0.25 6.51
CA ALA A 58 -10.02 -0.99 6.25
C ALA A 58 -9.08 -2.21 6.19
N VAL A 59 -7.88 -2.07 5.61
CA VAL A 59 -6.87 -3.14 5.63
C VAL A 59 -6.48 -3.48 7.06
N ILE A 60 -6.20 -2.50 7.89
CA ILE A 60 -5.85 -2.71 9.29
C ILE A 60 -7.01 -3.34 10.06
N ALA A 61 -8.23 -2.85 9.87
CA ALA A 61 -9.43 -3.42 10.48
C ALA A 61 -9.63 -4.89 10.07
N GLY A 62 -9.40 -5.20 8.80
CA GLY A 62 -9.45 -6.57 8.28
C GLY A 62 -8.41 -7.49 8.92
N CYS A 63 -7.20 -6.99 9.15
CA CYS A 63 -6.16 -7.74 9.85
C CYS A 63 -6.57 -8.07 11.29
N TYR A 64 -7.13 -7.12 12.01
CA TYR A 64 -7.57 -7.33 13.38
C TYR A 64 -8.81 -8.22 13.50
N SER A 65 -9.73 -8.16 12.56
CA SER A 65 -10.95 -8.96 12.55
C SER A 65 -10.81 -10.31 11.86
N GLY A 66 -9.70 -10.54 11.16
CA GLY A 66 -9.52 -11.76 10.36
C GLY A 66 -10.37 -11.80 9.09
N ASP A 67 -10.83 -10.64 8.60
CA ASP A 67 -11.71 -10.52 7.44
C ASP A 67 -10.90 -10.40 6.15
N LEU A 68 -10.63 -11.54 5.52
CA LEU A 68 -9.83 -11.58 4.27
C LEU A 68 -10.53 -10.88 3.11
N ALA A 69 -11.85 -10.92 3.05
CA ALA A 69 -12.60 -10.24 1.99
C ALA A 69 -12.45 -8.72 2.11
N LEU A 70 -12.49 -8.20 3.33
CA LEU A 70 -12.26 -6.77 3.59
C LEU A 70 -10.85 -6.37 3.21
N ILE A 71 -9.84 -7.16 3.58
CA ILE A 71 -8.45 -6.91 3.19
C ILE A 71 -8.35 -6.87 1.66
N GLY A 72 -8.88 -7.88 0.98
CA GLY A 72 -8.78 -7.99 -0.48
C GLY A 72 -9.36 -6.80 -1.23
N ARG A 73 -10.57 -6.35 -0.87
CA ARG A 73 -11.21 -5.23 -1.55
C ARG A 73 -10.65 -3.86 -1.14
N SER A 74 -9.81 -3.82 -0.11
CA SER A 74 -9.21 -2.56 0.39
C SER A 74 -7.75 -2.39 -0.04
N LEU A 75 -7.11 -3.41 -0.60
CA LEU A 75 -5.75 -3.35 -1.13
C LEU A 75 -5.75 -2.65 -2.49
N GLU A 76 -6.03 -1.36 -2.47
CA GLU A 76 -6.05 -0.54 -3.67
C GLU A 76 -5.37 0.79 -3.35
N ASP A 77 -4.33 1.10 -4.12
CA ASP A 77 -3.63 2.36 -4.03
C ASP A 77 -4.19 3.31 -5.09
N LEU A 78 -4.84 4.37 -4.66
CA LEU A 78 -5.51 5.34 -5.53
C LEU A 78 -4.60 6.49 -5.96
N ILE A 79 -3.44 6.64 -5.34
CA ILE A 79 -2.59 7.82 -5.49
C ILE A 79 -1.29 7.48 -6.22
N VAL A 80 -0.55 6.50 -5.72
CA VAL A 80 0.80 6.17 -6.19
C VAL A 80 0.77 5.17 -7.33
N GLU A 81 0.05 4.08 -7.18
CA GLU A 81 0.00 2.99 -8.17
C GLU A 81 -0.44 3.46 -9.56
N PRO A 82 -1.51 4.29 -9.70
CA PRO A 82 -1.88 4.80 -11.02
C PRO A 82 -0.77 5.60 -11.71
N LYS A 83 0.06 6.30 -10.95
CA LYS A 83 1.20 7.07 -11.48
C LYS A 83 2.37 6.17 -11.89
N ARG A 84 2.60 5.10 -11.15
CA ARG A 84 3.70 4.16 -11.41
C ARG A 84 3.36 3.09 -12.44
N ALA A 85 2.09 2.85 -12.71
CA ALA A 85 1.65 1.81 -13.64
C ALA A 85 2.25 1.98 -15.04
N ALA A 86 2.46 3.23 -15.48
CA ALA A 86 3.07 3.54 -16.78
C ALA A 86 4.53 3.09 -16.88
N LEU A 87 5.21 2.87 -15.76
CA LEU A 87 6.60 2.42 -15.73
C LEU A 87 6.72 0.90 -15.88
N VAL A 88 5.62 0.18 -15.74
CA VAL A 88 5.55 -1.26 -15.89
C VAL A 88 4.92 -1.57 -17.23
N VAL A 89 5.72 -2.12 -18.17
CA VAL A 89 5.30 -2.45 -19.52
C VAL A 89 4.94 -3.93 -19.60
N GLY A 90 3.77 -4.21 -20.10
CA GLY A 90 3.27 -5.58 -20.24
C GLY A 90 2.27 -5.97 -19.18
#